data_b54bb4b1a20b8d297c7c0b9a4f2cba8f
#
_entry.id   b54bb4b1a20b8d297c7c0b9a4f2cba8f
#
_cell.length_a   1.000
_cell.length_b   1.000
_cell.length_c   1.000
_cell.angle_alpha   90.00
_cell.angle_beta   90.00
_cell.angle_gamma   90.00
#
_symmetry.space_group_name_H-M   'P 1'
#
loop_
_entity.id
_entity.type
_entity.pdbx_description
1 polymer ?
#
loop_
_entity_poly.entity_id
_entity_poly.type
_entity_poly.pdbx_seq_one_letter_code
_entity_poly.pdbx_strand_id
1 'polypeptide(L)'
;MLNYFLRLGWYKPTRKKKKITKQLCINPNYFQTIDSNKKAYFLGLLMSDGYICENVYSKEFGIALQSSDKYILEELQKEIAPLKKINHYKNSYKFSLANNQIYNDLKKHGIKEQKSNIDYTLPKLEDKYMHAFIRGYFDGDGCITIKSTGYSVVSFCCNSKVFLENLKLYLESKNIICRNVVCERNSFRKKPIYILYLSKRENQLKFQNFIYSDKEIYLTRKYNKFMKIPR
;
A
#
# COMPACT_ATOMS: atom_id res chain seq x y z
N MET A 1 -25.07 41.30 -23.70
CA MET A 1 -25.92 41.36 -22.49
C MET A 1 -25.11 41.68 -21.21
N LEU A 2 -23.98 41.05 -20.92
CA LEU A 2 -23.19 41.31 -19.70
C LEU A 2 -22.77 42.78 -19.54
N ASN A 3 -22.31 43.41 -20.64
CA ASN A 3 -21.88 44.82 -20.65
C ASN A 3 -23.01 45.81 -20.42
N TYR A 4 -24.28 45.44 -20.67
CA TYR A 4 -25.45 46.28 -20.44
C TYR A 4 -25.76 46.35 -18.94
N PHE A 5 -25.69 45.24 -18.22
CA PHE A 5 -25.92 45.19 -16.76
C PHE A 5 -24.81 45.86 -15.96
N LEU A 6 -23.56 45.84 -16.45
CA LEU A 6 -22.45 46.59 -15.83
C LEU A 6 -22.64 48.10 -15.91
N ARG A 7 -23.20 48.62 -17.01
CA ARG A 7 -23.50 50.06 -17.19
C ARG A 7 -24.64 50.54 -16.28
N LEU A 8 -25.58 49.64 -15.93
CA LEU A 8 -26.70 49.96 -15.04
C LEU A 8 -26.34 49.82 -13.55
N GLY A 9 -25.08 49.49 -13.20
CA GLY A 9 -24.68 49.32 -11.81
C GLY A 9 -25.27 48.08 -11.10
N TRP A 10 -26.02 47.25 -11.82
CA TRP A 10 -26.74 46.10 -11.27
C TRP A 10 -25.84 44.87 -11.13
N TYR A 11 -24.69 44.84 -11.79
CA TYR A 11 -23.71 43.79 -11.66
C TYR A 11 -22.46 44.37 -11.02
N LYS A 12 -22.23 44.09 -9.74
CA LYS A 12 -20.94 44.25 -9.09
C LYS A 12 -20.21 42.90 -9.21
N PRO A 13 -19.10 42.82 -9.96
CA PRO A 13 -18.33 41.59 -9.97
C PRO A 13 -17.85 41.34 -8.53
N THR A 14 -18.41 40.34 -7.88
CA THR A 14 -17.92 39.86 -6.61
C THR A 14 -16.51 39.38 -6.88
N ARG A 15 -15.49 40.15 -6.43
CA ARG A 15 -14.13 39.65 -6.35
C ARG A 15 -14.21 38.35 -5.56
N LYS A 16 -14.21 37.20 -6.24
CA LYS A 16 -13.95 35.92 -5.58
C LYS A 16 -12.65 36.14 -4.83
N LYS A 17 -12.73 36.31 -3.50
CA LYS A 17 -11.55 36.23 -2.63
C LYS A 17 -10.84 34.97 -3.09
N LYS A 18 -9.67 35.11 -3.74
CA LYS A 18 -8.76 33.97 -3.96
C LYS A 18 -8.60 33.40 -2.55
N LYS A 19 -9.28 32.29 -2.24
CA LYS A 19 -8.91 31.48 -1.08
C LYS A 19 -7.43 31.27 -1.28
N ILE A 20 -6.60 31.84 -0.40
CA ILE A 20 -5.20 31.47 -0.30
C ILE A 20 -5.27 30.00 0.04
N THR A 21 -5.20 29.15 -0.98
CA THR A 21 -5.07 27.72 -0.81
C THR A 21 -3.75 27.57 -0.08
N LYS A 22 -3.84 27.22 1.20
CA LYS A 22 -2.69 26.89 2.03
C LYS A 22 -1.86 25.92 1.20
N GLN A 23 -0.70 26.38 0.71
CA GLN A 23 0.12 25.60 -0.19
C GLN A 23 0.49 24.32 0.56
N LEU A 24 -0.03 23.18 0.11
CA LEU A 24 0.28 21.90 0.72
C LEU A 24 1.78 21.70 0.55
N CYS A 25 2.48 21.57 1.68
CA CYS A 25 3.90 21.23 1.69
C CYS A 25 4.00 19.77 1.23
N ILE A 26 4.20 19.56 -0.08
CA ILE A 26 4.26 18.22 -0.68
C ILE A 26 5.72 17.91 -0.97
N ASN A 27 6.16 16.70 -0.62
CA ASN A 27 7.40 16.11 -1.10
C ASN A 27 7.11 15.26 -2.35
N PRO A 28 7.19 15.82 -3.57
CA PRO A 28 6.80 15.12 -4.78
C PRO A 28 7.79 14.01 -5.15
N ASN A 29 9.02 14.07 -4.66
CA ASN A 29 10.10 13.13 -4.98
C ASN A 29 10.22 11.98 -3.99
N TYR A 30 9.26 11.81 -3.06
CA TYR A 30 9.34 10.81 -2.00
C TYR A 30 9.56 9.40 -2.54
N PHE A 31 8.87 9.02 -3.62
CA PHE A 31 9.00 7.71 -4.25
C PHE A 31 9.93 7.69 -5.49
N GLN A 32 10.64 8.77 -5.78
CA GLN A 32 11.57 8.82 -6.90
C GLN A 32 12.66 7.74 -6.78
N THR A 33 13.19 7.60 -5.57
CA THR A 33 14.15 6.55 -5.16
C THR A 33 13.68 5.88 -3.88
N ILE A 34 13.81 4.56 -3.81
CA ILE A 34 13.52 3.79 -2.60
C ILE A 34 14.85 3.55 -1.88
N ASP A 35 15.23 4.51 -1.05
CA ASP A 35 16.53 4.60 -0.37
C ASP A 35 16.44 4.42 1.16
N SER A 36 15.27 3.99 1.68
CA SER A 36 15.07 3.70 3.10
C SER A 36 14.04 2.59 3.31
N ASN A 37 14.12 1.93 4.48
CA ASN A 37 13.15 0.92 4.90
C ASN A 37 11.73 1.49 4.97
N LYS A 38 11.57 2.74 5.42
CA LYS A 38 10.27 3.39 5.50
C LYS A 38 9.64 3.59 4.12
N LYS A 39 10.41 4.04 3.12
CA LYS A 39 9.93 4.17 1.73
C LYS A 39 9.59 2.82 1.12
N ALA A 40 10.42 1.82 1.34
CA ALA A 40 10.17 0.45 0.88
C ALA A 40 8.89 -0.13 1.50
N TYR A 41 8.69 0.06 2.80
CA TYR A 41 7.48 -0.34 3.50
C TYR A 41 6.23 0.30 2.88
N PHE A 42 6.23 1.62 2.69
CA PHE A 42 5.08 2.30 2.09
C PHE A 42 4.85 1.89 0.64
N LEU A 43 5.90 1.60 -0.13
CA LEU A 43 5.75 1.05 -1.47
C LEU A 43 5.05 -0.31 -1.44
N GLY A 44 5.44 -1.20 -0.53
CA GLY A 44 4.82 -2.51 -0.34
C GLY A 44 3.35 -2.40 0.08
N LEU A 45 3.05 -1.54 1.04
CA LEU A 45 1.70 -1.30 1.52
C LEU A 45 0.79 -0.66 0.45
N LEU A 46 1.32 0.24 -0.38
CA LEU A 46 0.59 0.80 -1.52
C LEU A 46 0.40 -0.23 -2.63
N MET A 47 1.34 -1.15 -2.82
CA MET A 47 1.22 -2.23 -3.80
C MET A 47 0.13 -3.23 -3.39
N SER A 48 -0.11 -3.48 -2.11
CA SER A 48 -1.21 -4.32 -1.61
C SER A 48 -2.54 -3.54 -1.54
N ASP A 49 -2.69 -2.61 -0.60
CA ASP A 49 -3.95 -1.93 -0.27
C ASP A 49 -4.15 -0.58 -0.99
N GLY A 50 -3.08 -0.03 -1.57
CA GLY A 50 -3.15 1.26 -2.26
C GLY A 50 -3.75 1.17 -3.67
N TYR A 51 -3.96 2.34 -4.26
CA TYR A 51 -4.34 2.50 -5.66
C TYR A 51 -3.61 3.69 -6.28
N ILE A 52 -3.46 3.64 -7.60
CA ILE A 52 -3.17 4.80 -8.44
C ILE A 52 -4.27 4.90 -9.49
N CYS A 53 -4.63 6.11 -9.88
CA CYS A 53 -5.57 6.35 -10.96
C CYS A 53 -5.24 7.63 -11.73
N GLU A 54 -5.53 7.59 -13.01
CA GLU A 54 -5.43 8.73 -13.91
C GLU A 54 -6.82 9.04 -14.47
N ASN A 55 -7.21 10.29 -14.43
CA ASN A 55 -8.41 10.79 -15.09
C ASN A 55 -8.05 12.05 -15.90
N VAL A 56 -9.03 12.61 -16.60
CA VAL A 56 -8.84 13.78 -17.49
C VAL A 56 -8.22 14.99 -16.78
N TYR A 57 -8.42 15.09 -15.45
CA TYR A 57 -8.03 16.26 -14.68
C TYR A 57 -6.85 16.05 -13.75
N SER A 58 -6.56 14.81 -13.36
CA SER A 58 -5.54 14.55 -12.33
C SER A 58 -5.02 13.12 -12.35
N LYS A 59 -3.80 12.97 -11.86
CA LYS A 59 -3.18 11.69 -11.47
C LYS A 59 -3.12 11.63 -9.96
N GLU A 60 -3.73 10.62 -9.37
CA GLU A 60 -3.87 10.45 -7.93
C GLU A 60 -3.33 9.10 -7.47
N PHE A 61 -2.81 9.07 -6.25
CA PHE A 61 -2.64 7.85 -5.49
C PHE A 61 -3.37 7.94 -4.16
N GLY A 62 -3.68 6.80 -3.58
CA GLY A 62 -4.27 6.76 -2.26
C GLY A 62 -4.30 5.38 -1.65
N ILE A 63 -4.60 5.36 -0.35
CA ILE A 63 -4.74 4.16 0.46
C ILE A 63 -5.79 4.40 1.55
N ALA A 64 -6.56 3.37 1.86
CA ALA A 64 -7.50 3.38 2.97
C ALA A 64 -7.17 2.24 3.93
N LEU A 65 -7.08 2.54 5.22
CA LEU A 65 -6.83 1.57 6.28
C LEU A 65 -7.92 1.63 7.33
N GLN A 66 -8.14 0.54 8.04
CA GLN A 66 -9.07 0.50 9.17
C GLN A 66 -8.65 1.48 10.28
N SER A 67 -9.61 1.86 11.13
CA SER A 67 -9.39 2.92 12.13
C SER A 67 -8.26 2.64 13.11
N SER A 68 -8.01 1.39 13.48
CA SER A 68 -6.90 0.98 14.35
C SER A 68 -5.52 1.19 13.74
N ASP A 69 -5.43 1.30 12.41
CA ASP A 69 -4.19 1.42 11.65
C ASP A 69 -3.93 2.85 11.16
N LYS A 70 -4.72 3.84 11.64
CA LYS A 70 -4.61 5.25 11.27
C LYS A 70 -3.20 5.82 11.40
N TYR A 71 -2.45 5.40 12.42
CA TYR A 71 -1.09 5.87 12.68
C TYR A 71 -0.14 5.63 11.49
N ILE A 72 -0.35 4.57 10.70
CA ILE A 72 0.42 4.32 9.46
C ILE A 72 0.14 5.41 8.42
N LEU A 73 -1.12 5.83 8.28
CA LEU A 73 -1.47 6.93 7.37
C LEU A 73 -0.91 8.26 7.85
N GLU A 74 -0.84 8.47 9.16
CA GLU A 74 -0.25 9.67 9.76
C GLU A 74 1.26 9.73 9.51
N GLU A 75 1.96 8.58 9.57
CA GLU A 75 3.37 8.51 9.20
C GLU A 75 3.59 8.79 7.70
N LEU A 76 2.77 8.21 6.82
CA LEU A 76 2.82 8.49 5.38
C LEU A 76 2.53 9.97 5.07
N GLN A 77 1.54 10.56 5.74
CA GLN A 77 1.17 11.95 5.63
C GLN A 77 2.33 12.89 6.01
N LYS A 78 3.01 12.62 7.14
CA LYS A 78 4.17 13.40 7.60
C LYS A 78 5.27 13.45 6.56
N GLU A 79 5.54 12.34 5.90
CA GLU A 79 6.61 12.20 4.91
C GLU A 79 6.28 12.89 3.57
N ILE A 80 5.03 12.81 3.13
CA ILE A 80 4.64 13.21 1.77
C ILE A 80 3.94 14.57 1.74
N ALA A 81 3.00 14.81 2.64
CA ALA A 81 2.16 16.01 2.63
C ALA A 81 1.59 16.30 4.02
N PRO A 82 2.39 16.88 4.95
CA PRO A 82 2.02 17.06 6.35
C PRO A 82 0.71 17.84 6.57
N LEU A 83 0.38 18.74 5.64
CA LEU A 83 -0.83 19.57 5.73
C LEU A 83 -2.05 18.98 5.01
N LYS A 84 -1.90 17.83 4.34
CA LYS A 84 -3.00 17.15 3.66
C LYS A 84 -3.87 16.41 4.68
N LYS A 85 -5.17 16.64 4.64
CA LYS A 85 -6.11 15.98 5.55
C LYS A 85 -6.23 14.48 5.26
N ILE A 86 -6.19 13.65 6.31
CA ILE A 86 -6.63 12.25 6.27
C ILE A 86 -8.14 12.24 6.47
N ASN A 87 -8.88 11.67 5.54
CA ASN A 87 -10.34 11.64 5.58
C ASN A 87 -10.83 10.42 6.36
N HIS A 88 -11.87 10.61 7.17
CA HIS A 88 -12.52 9.53 7.94
C HIS A 88 -13.77 9.04 7.21
N TYR A 89 -13.93 7.72 7.09
CA TYR A 89 -15.10 7.07 6.46
C TYR A 89 -15.54 5.89 7.34
N LYS A 90 -16.63 6.05 8.09
CA LYS A 90 -17.14 4.99 8.98
C LYS A 90 -16.02 4.37 9.85
N ASN A 91 -15.56 3.17 9.50
CA ASN A 91 -14.55 2.39 10.24
C ASN A 91 -13.14 2.45 9.60
N SER A 92 -12.89 3.39 8.70
CA SER A 92 -11.62 3.50 7.99
C SER A 92 -11.16 4.95 7.86
N TYR A 93 -9.86 5.14 7.66
CA TYR A 93 -9.25 6.40 7.28
C TYR A 93 -8.64 6.27 5.89
N LYS A 94 -8.73 7.33 5.10
CA LYS A 94 -8.16 7.40 3.75
C LYS A 94 -7.20 8.57 3.64
N PHE A 95 -6.01 8.30 3.15
CA PHE A 95 -5.08 9.29 2.65
C PHE A 95 -5.03 9.21 1.12
N SER A 96 -5.20 10.31 0.43
CA SER A 96 -5.04 10.39 -1.02
C SER A 96 -4.50 11.75 -1.43
N LEU A 97 -3.71 11.77 -2.51
CA LEU A 97 -3.07 12.97 -3.01
C LEU A 97 -2.99 12.92 -4.54
N ALA A 98 -3.46 13.99 -5.16
CA ALA A 98 -3.25 14.23 -6.59
C ALA A 98 -1.86 14.86 -6.80
N ASN A 99 -0.97 14.10 -7.44
CA ASN A 99 0.38 14.56 -7.78
C ASN A 99 0.96 13.71 -8.91
N ASN A 100 1.31 14.35 -10.02
CA ASN A 100 1.78 13.67 -11.23
C ASN A 100 3.13 12.95 -11.01
N GLN A 101 4.05 13.57 -10.26
CA GLN A 101 5.38 12.99 -10.03
C GLN A 101 5.25 11.71 -9.20
N ILE A 102 4.57 11.76 -8.06
CA ILE A 102 4.37 10.59 -7.20
C ILE A 102 3.65 9.47 -7.94
N TYR A 103 2.60 9.79 -8.72
CA TYR A 103 1.90 8.81 -9.54
C TYR A 103 2.85 8.10 -10.51
N ASN A 104 3.67 8.87 -11.25
CA ASN A 104 4.62 8.32 -12.22
C ASN A 104 5.69 7.47 -11.54
N ASP A 105 6.20 7.89 -10.37
CA ASP A 105 7.20 7.15 -9.61
C ASP A 105 6.62 5.83 -9.10
N LEU A 106 5.42 5.82 -8.53
CA LEU A 106 4.73 4.61 -8.11
C LEU A 106 4.48 3.65 -9.27
N LYS A 107 4.09 4.18 -10.43
CA LYS A 107 3.91 3.39 -11.67
C LYS A 107 5.25 2.79 -12.15
N LYS A 108 6.34 3.54 -12.08
CA LYS A 108 7.71 3.07 -12.39
C LYS A 108 8.14 1.95 -11.46
N HIS A 109 7.77 1.98 -10.18
CA HIS A 109 8.02 0.92 -9.22
C HIS A 109 7.06 -0.28 -9.32
N GLY A 110 6.20 -0.31 -10.33
CA GLY A 110 5.36 -1.47 -10.65
C GLY A 110 3.96 -1.43 -10.07
N ILE A 111 3.54 -0.37 -9.38
CA ILE A 111 2.13 -0.20 -8.99
C ILE A 111 1.32 0.11 -10.25
N LYS A 112 0.23 -0.63 -10.46
CA LYS A 112 -0.61 -0.51 -11.65
C LYS A 112 -2.00 -0.02 -11.30
N GLU A 113 -2.61 0.71 -12.23
CA GLU A 113 -4.03 0.99 -12.18
C GLU A 113 -4.81 -0.31 -12.29
N GLN A 114 -5.94 -0.40 -11.59
CA GLN A 114 -6.79 -1.59 -11.61
C GLN A 114 -6.01 -2.89 -11.39
N LYS A 115 -5.02 -2.87 -10.48
CA LYS A 115 -4.10 -4.00 -10.21
C LYS A 115 -4.80 -5.36 -10.01
N SER A 116 -6.07 -5.36 -9.61
CA SER A 116 -6.89 -6.58 -9.51
C SER A 116 -7.14 -7.26 -10.87
N ASN A 117 -6.80 -6.61 -11.97
CA ASN A 117 -7.06 -7.08 -13.34
C ASN A 117 -5.80 -7.42 -14.13
N ILE A 118 -4.63 -7.12 -13.61
CA ILE A 118 -3.37 -7.14 -14.36
C ILE A 118 -2.30 -7.84 -13.53
N ASP A 119 -1.52 -8.70 -14.17
CA ASP A 119 -0.32 -9.27 -13.55
C ASP A 119 0.72 -8.18 -13.27
N TYR A 120 1.37 -8.32 -12.12
CA TYR A 120 2.50 -7.49 -11.69
C TYR A 120 3.57 -8.37 -11.05
N THR A 121 4.75 -7.82 -10.84
CA THR A 121 5.91 -8.55 -10.30
C THR A 121 6.51 -7.79 -9.14
N LEU A 122 7.48 -8.40 -8.46
CA LEU A 122 8.25 -7.69 -7.43
C LEU A 122 8.95 -6.47 -8.05
N PRO A 123 8.98 -5.33 -7.35
CA PRO A 123 9.74 -4.17 -7.78
C PRO A 123 11.24 -4.47 -7.74
N LYS A 124 11.99 -3.81 -8.61
CA LYS A 124 13.46 -3.85 -8.57
C LYS A 124 13.95 -2.90 -7.47
N LEU A 125 14.27 -3.43 -6.31
CA LEU A 125 14.83 -2.69 -5.18
C LEU A 125 16.20 -3.25 -4.80
N GLU A 126 17.01 -2.45 -4.09
CA GLU A 126 18.19 -2.98 -3.42
C GLU A 126 17.78 -4.02 -2.38
N ASP A 127 18.54 -5.11 -2.31
CA ASP A 127 18.22 -6.26 -1.45
C ASP A 127 18.02 -5.89 0.03
N LYS A 128 18.80 -4.91 0.51
CA LYS A 128 18.69 -4.40 1.89
C LYS A 128 17.32 -3.81 2.25
N TYR A 129 16.50 -3.39 1.27
CA TYR A 129 15.17 -2.81 1.49
C TYR A 129 14.02 -3.78 1.26
N MET A 130 14.32 -4.97 0.69
CA MET A 130 13.27 -5.92 0.32
C MET A 130 12.49 -6.47 1.53
N HIS A 131 13.13 -6.65 2.69
CA HIS A 131 12.45 -7.09 3.90
C HIS A 131 11.36 -6.09 4.34
N ALA A 132 11.63 -4.80 4.25
CA ALA A 132 10.69 -3.75 4.59
C ALA A 132 9.56 -3.64 3.54
N PHE A 133 9.88 -3.77 2.25
CA PHE A 133 8.89 -3.85 1.18
C PHE A 133 7.94 -5.03 1.38
N ILE A 134 8.48 -6.24 1.64
CA ILE A 134 7.68 -7.45 1.86
C ILE A 134 6.84 -7.32 3.14
N ARG A 135 7.35 -6.67 4.19
CA ARG A 135 6.56 -6.33 5.40
C ARG A 135 5.38 -5.45 5.05
N GLY A 136 5.58 -4.36 4.30
CA GLY A 136 4.49 -3.47 3.89
C GLY A 136 3.44 -4.19 3.05
N TYR A 137 3.87 -5.01 2.09
CA TYR A 137 2.96 -5.83 1.29
C TYR A 137 2.21 -6.86 2.15
N PHE A 138 2.91 -7.52 3.08
CA PHE A 138 2.30 -8.48 4.03
C PHE A 138 1.29 -7.80 4.96
N ASP A 139 1.56 -6.59 5.38
CA ASP A 139 0.65 -5.80 6.22
C ASP A 139 -0.69 -5.50 5.52
N GLY A 140 -0.71 -5.32 4.22
CA GLY A 140 -1.94 -5.26 3.42
C GLY A 140 -2.53 -6.66 3.19
N ASP A 141 -1.99 -7.40 2.24
CA ASP A 141 -2.55 -8.64 1.69
C ASP A 141 -2.11 -9.94 2.40
N GLY A 142 -1.23 -9.87 3.42
CA GLY A 142 -0.80 -11.05 4.17
C GLY A 142 -1.85 -11.51 5.19
N CYS A 143 -1.88 -12.80 5.47
CA CYS A 143 -2.73 -13.40 6.47
C CYS A 143 -1.95 -14.30 7.43
N ILE A 144 -2.31 -14.26 8.71
CA ILE A 144 -1.84 -15.17 9.74
C ILE A 144 -3.06 -15.88 10.33
N THR A 145 -3.09 -17.20 10.25
CA THR A 145 -4.14 -18.01 10.86
C THR A 145 -3.51 -18.87 11.95
N ILE A 146 -4.08 -18.85 13.15
CA ILE A 146 -3.68 -19.70 14.26
C ILE A 146 -4.94 -20.44 14.73
N LYS A 147 -4.91 -21.76 14.64
CA LYS A 147 -6.00 -22.63 15.10
C LYS A 147 -5.88 -22.86 16.60
N SER A 148 -6.99 -23.26 17.26
CA SER A 148 -7.01 -23.65 18.67
C SER A 148 -6.05 -24.80 19.01
N THR A 149 -5.76 -25.66 18.02
CA THR A 149 -4.76 -26.74 18.12
C THR A 149 -3.31 -26.29 18.15
N GLY A 150 -3.03 -24.97 18.06
CA GLY A 150 -1.69 -24.41 17.91
C GLY A 150 -1.11 -24.45 16.48
N TYR A 151 -1.83 -25.10 15.54
CA TYR A 151 -1.41 -25.08 14.13
C TYR A 151 -1.54 -23.67 13.55
N SER A 152 -0.47 -23.19 12.92
CA SER A 152 -0.43 -21.86 12.29
C SER A 152 -0.11 -21.92 10.81
N VAL A 153 -0.62 -20.95 10.08
CA VAL A 153 -0.34 -20.73 8.66
C VAL A 153 -0.13 -19.24 8.43
N VAL A 154 0.92 -18.91 7.72
CA VAL A 154 1.15 -17.58 7.16
C VAL A 154 0.95 -17.65 5.66
N SER A 155 0.26 -16.70 5.07
CA SER A 155 -0.01 -16.72 3.64
C SER A 155 -0.06 -15.33 3.03
N PHE A 156 0.19 -15.27 1.73
CA PHE A 156 -0.07 -14.13 0.86
C PHE A 156 -1.16 -14.51 -0.12
N CYS A 157 -2.06 -13.58 -0.42
CA CYS A 157 -3.16 -13.79 -1.33
C CYS A 157 -3.29 -12.61 -2.30
N CYS A 158 -3.23 -12.87 -3.60
CA CYS A 158 -3.46 -11.83 -4.62
C CYS A 158 -3.89 -12.42 -5.96
N ASN A 159 -4.23 -11.57 -6.91
CA ASN A 159 -4.66 -11.97 -8.25
C ASN A 159 -3.49 -12.20 -9.22
N SER A 160 -2.26 -11.81 -8.86
CA SER A 160 -1.09 -12.01 -9.71
C SER A 160 -0.31 -13.27 -9.31
N LYS A 161 -0.40 -14.31 -10.15
CA LYS A 161 0.39 -15.53 -9.97
C LYS A 161 1.89 -15.22 -10.05
N VAL A 162 2.26 -14.41 -11.03
CA VAL A 162 3.66 -14.03 -11.30
C VAL A 162 4.29 -13.34 -10.09
N PHE A 163 3.56 -12.44 -9.42
CA PHE A 163 4.05 -11.79 -8.20
C PHE A 163 4.34 -12.81 -7.10
N LEU A 164 3.42 -13.74 -6.83
CA LEU A 164 3.61 -14.73 -5.76
C LEU A 164 4.70 -15.76 -6.10
N GLU A 165 4.88 -16.11 -7.37
CA GLU A 165 5.98 -16.98 -7.80
C GLU A 165 7.34 -16.28 -7.61
N ASN A 166 7.45 -15.02 -7.99
CA ASN A 166 8.66 -14.23 -7.77
C ASN A 166 8.93 -14.01 -6.27
N LEU A 167 7.88 -13.73 -5.48
CA LEU A 167 8.00 -13.63 -4.03
C LEU A 167 8.48 -14.95 -3.40
N LYS A 168 7.95 -16.09 -3.86
CA LYS A 168 8.40 -17.42 -3.43
C LYS A 168 9.88 -17.59 -3.69
N LEU A 169 10.33 -17.38 -4.94
CA LEU A 169 11.76 -17.51 -5.32
C LEU A 169 12.65 -16.59 -4.47
N TYR A 170 12.21 -15.35 -4.24
CA TYR A 170 12.96 -14.43 -3.40
C TYR A 170 13.05 -14.90 -1.94
N LEU A 171 11.95 -15.35 -1.34
CA LEU A 171 11.95 -15.86 0.04
C LEU A 171 12.81 -17.14 0.17
N GLU A 172 12.76 -18.03 -0.81
CA GLU A 172 13.59 -19.23 -0.85
C GLU A 172 15.08 -18.91 -0.96
N SER A 173 15.47 -17.84 -1.67
CA SER A 173 16.85 -17.35 -1.68
C SER A 173 17.32 -16.84 -0.30
N LYS A 174 16.39 -16.56 0.61
CA LYS A 174 16.65 -16.20 2.03
C LYS A 174 16.48 -17.40 2.98
N ASN A 175 16.45 -18.62 2.48
CA ASN A 175 16.22 -19.85 3.24
C ASN A 175 14.86 -19.91 3.96
N ILE A 176 13.85 -19.24 3.39
CA ILE A 176 12.46 -19.25 3.87
C ILE A 176 11.62 -20.06 2.88
N ILE A 177 11.44 -21.36 3.17
CA ILE A 177 10.80 -22.29 2.25
C ILE A 177 9.28 -22.10 2.26
N CYS A 178 8.73 -21.90 1.08
CA CYS A 178 7.31 -21.73 0.83
C CYS A 178 6.72 -23.00 0.15
N ARG A 179 5.39 -23.15 0.23
CA ARG A 179 4.68 -24.10 -0.64
C ARG A 179 4.58 -23.55 -2.06
N ASN A 180 4.23 -24.43 -3.01
CA ASN A 180 3.91 -23.94 -4.35
C ASN A 180 2.69 -23.01 -4.32
N VAL A 181 2.68 -22.04 -5.22
CA VAL A 181 1.54 -21.14 -5.39
C VAL A 181 0.33 -21.96 -5.84
N VAL A 182 -0.76 -21.85 -5.11
CA VAL A 182 -2.03 -22.53 -5.44
C VAL A 182 -3.03 -21.54 -6.00
N CYS A 183 -3.85 -22.02 -6.94
CA CYS A 183 -4.95 -21.26 -7.50
C CYS A 183 -6.24 -21.66 -6.80
N GLU A 184 -6.88 -20.71 -6.11
CA GLU A 184 -8.24 -20.91 -5.58
C GLU A 184 -9.26 -20.30 -6.54
N ARG A 185 -10.11 -21.17 -7.09
CA ARG A 185 -11.29 -20.79 -7.87
C ARG A 185 -12.53 -20.89 -6.98
N ASN A 186 -13.24 -19.79 -6.84
CA ASN A 186 -14.54 -19.77 -6.19
C ASN A 186 -15.59 -19.43 -7.26
N SER A 187 -16.69 -20.17 -7.30
CA SER A 187 -17.82 -19.96 -8.24
C SER A 187 -18.39 -18.53 -8.18
N PHE A 188 -18.29 -17.86 -7.04
CA PHE A 188 -18.76 -16.49 -6.87
C PHE A 188 -17.76 -15.41 -7.32
N ARG A 189 -16.53 -15.78 -7.69
CA ARG A 189 -15.50 -14.84 -8.12
C ARG A 189 -15.25 -14.93 -9.61
N LYS A 190 -15.31 -13.79 -10.31
CA LYS A 190 -15.03 -13.72 -11.75
C LYS A 190 -13.56 -14.05 -12.09
N LYS A 191 -12.63 -13.95 -11.13
CA LYS A 191 -11.20 -14.17 -11.35
C LYS A 191 -10.60 -15.11 -10.31
N PRO A 192 -9.59 -15.89 -10.69
CA PRO A 192 -8.87 -16.75 -9.75
C PRO A 192 -8.10 -15.90 -8.75
N ILE A 193 -7.90 -16.43 -7.55
CA ILE A 193 -7.01 -15.91 -6.53
C ILE A 193 -5.88 -16.92 -6.37
N TYR A 194 -4.68 -16.40 -6.26
CA TYR A 194 -3.48 -17.19 -5.99
C TYR A 194 -3.03 -17.00 -4.55
N ILE A 195 -2.54 -18.08 -3.94
CA ILE A 195 -2.11 -18.08 -2.54
C ILE A 195 -0.74 -18.73 -2.43
N LEU A 196 0.16 -18.06 -1.72
CA LEU A 196 1.45 -18.57 -1.31
C LEU A 196 1.41 -18.84 0.19
N TYR A 197 1.75 -20.08 0.61
CA TYR A 197 1.69 -20.52 2.00
C TYR A 197 3.08 -20.78 2.59
N LEU A 198 3.25 -20.33 3.85
CA LEU A 198 4.31 -20.74 4.75
C LEU A 198 3.66 -21.57 5.88
N SER A 199 3.69 -22.90 5.77
CA SER A 199 2.96 -23.79 6.69
C SER A 199 3.85 -24.42 7.75
N LYS A 200 5.16 -24.56 7.51
CA LYS A 200 6.08 -25.06 8.53
C LYS A 200 6.45 -23.94 9.49
N ARG A 201 6.34 -24.22 10.80
CA ARG A 201 6.65 -23.26 11.88
C ARG A 201 8.02 -22.62 11.72
N GLU A 202 9.04 -23.40 11.45
CA GLU A 202 10.41 -22.93 11.24
C GLU A 202 10.46 -21.80 10.18
N ASN A 203 9.82 -22.00 9.02
CA ASN A 203 9.79 -21.01 7.97
C ASN A 203 8.96 -19.78 8.33
N GLN A 204 7.89 -19.93 9.13
CA GLN A 204 7.13 -18.81 9.65
C GLN A 204 7.98 -17.94 10.58
N LEU A 205 8.78 -18.56 11.47
CA LEU A 205 9.69 -17.84 12.37
C LEU A 205 10.84 -17.16 11.60
N LYS A 206 11.44 -17.87 10.60
CA LYS A 206 12.43 -17.24 9.70
C LYS A 206 11.84 -16.03 8.98
N PHE A 207 10.62 -16.16 8.45
CA PHE A 207 9.91 -15.07 7.79
C PHE A 207 9.64 -13.91 8.75
N GLN A 208 9.14 -14.18 9.97
CA GLN A 208 8.93 -13.18 11.01
C GLN A 208 10.23 -12.39 11.29
N ASN A 209 11.33 -13.10 11.54
CA ASN A 209 12.63 -12.47 11.81
C ASN A 209 13.10 -11.63 10.62
N PHE A 210 12.87 -12.11 9.40
CA PHE A 210 13.26 -11.42 8.18
C PHE A 210 12.49 -10.10 8.02
N ILE A 211 11.15 -10.11 8.07
CA ILE A 211 10.35 -8.91 7.83
C ILE A 211 10.36 -7.91 8.99
N TYR A 212 10.67 -8.32 10.21
CA TYR A 212 10.73 -7.45 11.39
C TYR A 212 12.16 -7.22 11.91
N SER A 213 13.17 -7.38 11.05
CA SER A 213 14.58 -7.21 11.44
C SER A 213 14.90 -5.80 11.99
N ASP A 214 14.28 -4.78 11.43
CA ASP A 214 14.47 -3.36 11.82
C ASP A 214 13.37 -2.81 12.74
N LYS A 215 12.14 -3.36 12.69
CA LYS A 215 10.95 -2.93 13.45
C LYS A 215 10.64 -1.43 13.36
N GLU A 216 11.01 -0.77 12.26
CA GLU A 216 10.86 0.67 12.11
C GLU A 216 9.38 1.07 11.98
N ILE A 217 8.64 0.41 11.09
CA ILE A 217 7.21 0.68 10.85
C ILE A 217 6.49 -0.61 10.45
N TYR A 218 5.33 -0.89 11.03
CA TYR A 218 4.54 -2.09 10.77
C TYR A 218 3.13 -1.96 11.36
N LEU A 219 2.19 -2.81 10.91
CA LEU A 219 0.85 -2.93 11.53
C LEU A 219 0.94 -3.70 12.85
N THR A 220 0.73 -2.99 13.96
CA THR A 220 0.81 -3.54 15.32
C THR A 220 -0.07 -4.78 15.49
N ARG A 221 -1.29 -4.78 14.94
CA ARG A 221 -2.20 -5.93 15.01
C ARG A 221 -1.64 -7.19 14.36
N LYS A 222 -0.94 -7.06 13.20
CA LYS A 222 -0.31 -8.21 12.51
C LYS A 222 0.94 -8.68 13.24
N TYR A 223 1.77 -7.74 13.67
CA TYR A 223 2.93 -8.05 14.49
C TYR A 223 2.52 -8.85 15.74
N ASN A 224 1.55 -8.34 16.53
CA ASN A 224 1.07 -9.01 17.72
C ASN A 224 0.47 -10.39 17.44
N LYS A 225 -0.19 -10.57 16.28
CA LYS A 225 -0.70 -11.88 15.88
C LYS A 225 0.45 -12.83 15.52
N PHE A 226 1.51 -12.35 14.90
CA PHE A 226 2.70 -13.13 14.63
C PHE A 226 3.39 -13.62 15.90
N MET A 227 3.46 -12.75 16.93
CA MET A 227 4.07 -13.10 18.23
C MET A 227 3.32 -14.20 18.98
N LYS A 228 2.07 -14.50 18.60
CA LYS A 228 1.27 -15.60 19.18
C LYS A 228 1.53 -16.96 18.51
N ILE A 229 2.31 -17.03 17.44
CA ILE A 229 2.73 -18.31 16.86
C ILE A 229 3.63 -19.00 17.88
N PRO A 230 3.29 -20.22 18.33
CA PRO A 230 4.10 -20.94 19.31
C PRO A 230 5.55 -21.06 18.81
N ARG A 231 6.53 -21.00 19.72
CA ARG A 231 7.96 -21.19 19.40
C ARG A 231 8.37 -22.65 19.43
#